data_018888920675247642ab3c12685c2fb0
#
_entry.id   018888920675247642ab3c12685c2fb0
#
_cell.length_a   1.000
_cell.length_b   1.000
_cell.length_c   1.000
_cell.angle_alpha   90.00
_cell.angle_beta   90.00
_cell.angle_gamma   90.00
#
_symmetry.space_group_name_H-M   'P 1'
#
loop_
_entity.id
_entity.type
_entity.pdbx_description
1 polymer ?
#
loop_
_entity_poly.entity_id
_entity_poly.type
_entity_poly.pdbx_seq_one_letter_code
_entity_poly.pdbx_strand_id
1 'polypeptide(L)'
;NPDFAAMIDTLGYGRDDRRLLALAEESYGVMRCQVDPAAWTRRCLQAYDLPEDAEAEQTLWGAYYLKARRDALESADAMLAQAEDLCRREPKLEEKCTPVLEKNRAAIRDLLAETTWDGCMEKKIASFGAMRPPKDAEAVEQVKALRKEAWEMVKDIQRCFYAPSRQVTDDLRRTVPALRGLLALLKAFDERFTQEKRRRHLLDFSDLEHCMIRLLTKKDTGAPTAAARSLAQTYREILIDEYQDSNAIQETIFQAVSRGGRNLFMVGDVKQSIYRFRLADPEIF
;
A
#
# COMPACT_ATOMS: atom_id res chain seq x y z
N ASN A 1 -9.87 14.91 27.00
CA ASN A 1 -8.73 14.99 26.11
C ASN A 1 -9.22 15.48 24.73
N PRO A 2 -8.77 16.65 24.23
CA PRO A 2 -9.22 17.22 22.98
C PRO A 2 -8.93 16.31 21.76
N ASP A 3 -7.79 15.65 21.74
CA ASP A 3 -7.43 14.72 20.65
C ASP A 3 -8.36 13.50 20.61
N PHE A 4 -8.81 13.02 21.77
CA PHE A 4 -9.79 11.93 21.83
C PHE A 4 -11.16 12.36 21.28
N ALA A 5 -11.61 13.59 21.62
CA ALA A 5 -12.84 14.14 21.04
C ALA A 5 -12.71 14.30 19.52
N ALA A 6 -11.60 14.86 19.03
CA ALA A 6 -11.32 14.99 17.60
C ALA A 6 -11.31 13.63 16.88
N MET A 7 -10.77 12.59 17.53
CA MET A 7 -10.81 11.22 17.00
C MET A 7 -12.24 10.72 16.83
N ILE A 8 -13.10 10.88 17.85
CA ILE A 8 -14.50 10.47 17.78
C ILE A 8 -15.22 11.23 16.67
N ASP A 9 -15.04 12.55 16.61
CA ASP A 9 -15.74 13.41 15.65
C ASP A 9 -15.31 13.13 14.20
N THR A 10 -14.04 12.80 13.99
CA THR A 10 -13.47 12.59 12.64
C THR A 10 -13.60 11.13 12.16
N LEU A 11 -13.37 10.16 13.05
CA LEU A 11 -13.27 8.74 12.71
C LEU A 11 -14.50 7.93 13.13
N GLY A 12 -15.27 8.44 14.11
CA GLY A 12 -16.54 7.84 14.56
C GLY A 12 -17.68 8.26 13.67
N TYR A 13 -18.02 7.44 12.68
CA TYR A 13 -19.20 7.67 11.83
C TYR A 13 -20.40 6.92 12.37
N GLY A 14 -21.48 7.65 12.73
CA GLY A 14 -22.75 7.04 13.06
C GLY A 14 -23.16 7.17 14.53
N ARG A 15 -24.15 6.36 14.92
CA ARG A 15 -24.77 6.40 16.25
C ARG A 15 -24.14 5.43 17.26
N ASP A 16 -23.11 4.68 16.84
CA ASP A 16 -22.45 3.67 17.69
C ASP A 16 -20.92 3.62 17.43
N ASP A 17 -20.21 3.03 18.38
CA ASP A 17 -18.74 2.97 18.38
C ASP A 17 -18.18 1.80 17.57
N ARG A 18 -19.00 0.98 16.87
CA ARG A 18 -18.55 -0.24 16.19
C ARG A 18 -17.49 0.01 15.14
N ARG A 19 -17.66 1.09 14.37
CA ARG A 19 -16.68 1.45 13.32
C ARG A 19 -15.35 1.90 13.93
N LEU A 20 -15.41 2.68 15.01
CA LEU A 20 -14.22 3.13 15.72
C LEU A 20 -13.47 1.95 16.36
N LEU A 21 -14.23 1.00 16.95
CA LEU A 21 -13.63 -0.23 17.50
C LEU A 21 -12.98 -1.07 16.41
N ALA A 22 -13.66 -1.28 15.28
CA ALA A 22 -13.09 -2.01 14.15
C ALA A 22 -11.80 -1.34 13.61
N LEU A 23 -11.81 -0.01 13.47
CA LEU A 23 -10.62 0.75 13.07
C LEU A 23 -9.48 0.63 14.09
N ALA A 24 -9.81 0.69 15.38
CA ALA A 24 -8.81 0.53 16.45
C ALA A 24 -8.23 -0.89 16.46
N GLU A 25 -9.04 -1.93 16.29
CA GLU A 25 -8.59 -3.33 16.21
C GLU A 25 -7.68 -3.56 15.00
N GLU A 26 -8.07 -3.08 13.82
CA GLU A 26 -7.27 -3.15 12.59
C GLU A 26 -5.95 -2.40 12.76
N SER A 27 -6.00 -1.15 13.22
CA SER A 27 -4.81 -0.32 13.46
C SER A 27 -3.88 -0.93 14.51
N TYR A 28 -4.43 -1.56 15.56
CA TYR A 28 -3.67 -2.29 16.56
C TYR A 28 -2.95 -3.49 15.94
N GLY A 29 -3.63 -4.26 15.09
CA GLY A 29 -3.04 -5.36 14.32
C GLY A 29 -1.84 -4.87 13.52
N VAL A 30 -2.01 -3.77 12.74
CA VAL A 30 -0.93 -3.15 11.96
C VAL A 30 0.25 -2.72 12.85
N MET A 31 -0.03 -2.09 13.97
CA MET A 31 0.99 -1.69 14.93
C MET A 31 1.77 -2.88 15.48
N ARG A 32 1.09 -3.97 15.80
CA ARG A 32 1.71 -5.19 16.37
C ARG A 32 2.52 -5.99 15.36
N CYS A 33 2.31 -5.83 14.07
CA CYS A 33 3.14 -6.43 13.02
C CYS A 33 4.42 -5.63 12.71
N GLN A 34 4.64 -4.49 13.38
CA GLN A 34 5.86 -3.70 13.22
C GLN A 34 6.97 -4.23 14.13
N VAL A 35 8.20 -4.28 13.64
CA VAL A 35 9.39 -4.67 14.43
C VAL A 35 9.57 -3.77 15.67
N ASP A 36 9.34 -2.48 15.51
CA ASP A 36 9.28 -1.50 16.62
C ASP A 36 7.96 -0.71 16.54
N PRO A 37 6.91 -1.14 17.28
CA PRO A 37 5.63 -0.45 17.33
C PRO A 37 5.72 1.02 17.75
N ALA A 38 6.62 1.34 18.68
CA ALA A 38 6.79 2.72 19.16
C ALA A 38 7.44 3.62 18.10
N ALA A 39 8.41 3.11 17.36
CA ALA A 39 9.01 3.83 16.23
C ALA A 39 7.99 4.02 15.11
N TRP A 40 7.17 3.00 14.82
CA TRP A 40 6.08 3.11 13.84
C TRP A 40 5.08 4.22 14.22
N THR A 41 4.62 4.24 15.47
CA THR A 41 3.71 5.29 15.97
C THR A 41 4.31 6.70 15.80
N ARG A 42 5.62 6.87 16.08
CA ARG A 42 6.30 8.15 15.85
C ARG A 42 6.34 8.51 14.35
N ARG A 43 6.68 7.56 13.48
CA ARG A 43 6.68 7.79 12.02
C ARG A 43 5.31 8.19 11.50
N CYS A 44 4.24 7.56 11.99
CA CYS A 44 2.88 7.94 11.63
C CYS A 44 2.61 9.43 11.92
N LEU A 45 3.01 9.93 13.09
CA LEU A 45 2.86 11.36 13.43
C LEU A 45 3.78 12.27 12.61
N GLN A 46 5.03 11.86 12.42
CA GLN A 46 6.00 12.63 11.64
C GLN A 46 5.57 12.80 10.17
N ALA A 47 4.86 11.82 9.61
CA ALA A 47 4.34 11.92 8.25
C ALA A 47 3.33 13.08 8.06
N TYR A 48 2.73 13.57 9.16
CA TYR A 48 1.81 14.72 9.16
C TYR A 48 2.46 16.02 9.65
N ASP A 49 3.76 16.02 9.96
CA ASP A 49 4.51 17.23 10.32
C ASP A 49 4.89 17.99 9.04
N LEU A 50 3.90 18.60 8.43
CA LEU A 50 4.02 19.27 7.15
C LEU A 50 4.32 20.76 7.36
N PRO A 51 5.35 21.34 6.68
CA PRO A 51 5.56 22.78 6.60
C PRO A 51 4.29 23.53 6.14
N GLU A 52 4.17 24.81 6.50
CA GLU A 52 3.00 25.60 6.11
C GLU A 52 2.83 25.73 4.60
N ASP A 53 3.93 25.76 3.86
CA ASP A 53 4.02 25.88 2.41
C ASP A 53 4.16 24.53 1.68
N ALA A 54 3.98 23.41 2.39
CA ALA A 54 4.12 22.10 1.80
C ALA A 54 3.08 21.86 0.70
N GLU A 55 3.57 21.38 -0.45
CA GLU A 55 2.74 20.91 -1.56
C GLU A 55 2.37 19.45 -1.39
N ALA A 56 1.24 19.00 -1.98
CA ALA A 56 0.75 17.64 -1.82
C ALA A 56 1.77 16.59 -2.25
N GLU A 57 2.52 16.81 -3.32
CA GLU A 57 3.57 15.92 -3.83
C GLU A 57 4.73 15.71 -2.86
N GLN A 58 4.94 16.63 -1.92
CA GLN A 58 5.97 16.51 -0.89
C GLN A 58 5.51 15.64 0.29
N THR A 59 4.23 15.31 0.35
CA THR A 59 3.67 14.42 1.36
C THR A 59 3.87 12.96 0.95
N LEU A 60 3.89 12.04 1.92
CA LEU A 60 3.93 10.59 1.68
C LEU A 60 2.77 10.13 0.79
N TRP A 61 1.56 10.65 1.05
CA TRP A 61 0.36 10.29 0.28
C TRP A 61 0.39 10.85 -1.12
N GLY A 62 0.78 12.13 -1.29
CA GLY A 62 0.88 12.76 -2.60
C GLY A 62 1.91 12.06 -3.47
N ALA A 63 3.10 11.77 -2.94
CA ALA A 63 4.12 11.01 -3.65
C ALA A 63 3.61 9.60 -4.05
N TYR A 64 2.90 8.92 -3.15
CA TYR A 64 2.29 7.61 -3.43
C TYR A 64 1.25 7.71 -4.56
N TYR A 65 0.32 8.66 -4.48
CA TYR A 65 -0.73 8.80 -5.50
C TYR A 65 -0.18 9.25 -6.85
N LEU A 66 0.85 10.08 -6.89
CA LEU A 66 1.53 10.45 -8.15
C LEU A 66 2.23 9.25 -8.78
N LYS A 67 2.89 8.41 -7.97
CA LYS A 67 3.46 7.15 -8.45
C LYS A 67 2.36 6.20 -8.95
N ALA A 68 1.33 5.95 -8.15
CA ALA A 68 0.21 5.09 -8.52
C ALA A 68 -0.49 5.56 -9.82
N ARG A 69 -0.59 6.88 -10.00
CA ARG A 69 -1.12 7.46 -11.24
C ARG A 69 -0.22 7.12 -12.43
N ARG A 70 1.08 7.29 -12.31
CA ARG A 70 2.03 6.94 -13.37
C ARG A 70 1.90 5.46 -13.73
N ASP A 71 1.96 4.58 -12.74
CA ASP A 71 1.89 3.12 -12.94
C ASP A 71 0.57 2.72 -13.62
N ALA A 72 -0.55 3.31 -13.21
CA ALA A 72 -1.87 3.06 -13.80
C ALA A 72 -1.96 3.56 -15.25
N LEU A 73 -1.44 4.75 -15.55
CA LEU A 73 -1.43 5.30 -16.90
C LEU A 73 -0.50 4.53 -17.83
N GLU A 74 0.67 4.10 -17.38
CA GLU A 74 1.59 3.25 -18.14
C GLU A 74 0.95 1.89 -18.43
N SER A 75 0.27 1.29 -17.46
CA SER A 75 -0.46 0.04 -17.66
C SER A 75 -1.61 0.21 -18.66
N ALA A 76 -2.35 1.29 -18.58
CA ALA A 76 -3.42 1.61 -19.52
C ALA A 76 -2.88 1.83 -20.96
N ASP A 77 -1.73 2.51 -21.13
CA ASP A 77 -1.08 2.66 -22.46
C ASP A 77 -0.63 1.31 -23.01
N ALA A 78 -0.07 0.45 -22.16
CA ALA A 78 0.32 -0.91 -22.56
C ALA A 78 -0.87 -1.76 -23.02
N MET A 79 -2.02 -1.69 -22.33
CA MET A 79 -3.25 -2.37 -22.74
C MET A 79 -3.75 -1.86 -24.10
N LEU A 80 -3.71 -0.55 -24.31
CA LEU A 80 -4.09 0.01 -25.62
C LEU A 80 -3.10 -0.34 -26.72
N ALA A 81 -1.80 -0.45 -26.43
CA ALA A 81 -0.80 -0.95 -27.37
C ALA A 81 -1.09 -2.41 -27.79
N GLN A 82 -1.43 -3.25 -26.80
CA GLN A 82 -1.85 -4.63 -27.09
C GLN A 82 -3.11 -4.68 -27.95
N ALA A 83 -4.08 -3.78 -27.70
CA ALA A 83 -5.27 -3.67 -28.53
C ALA A 83 -4.94 -3.23 -29.98
N GLU A 84 -3.98 -2.31 -30.17
CA GLU A 84 -3.47 -1.92 -31.51
C GLU A 84 -2.81 -3.10 -32.22
N ASP A 85 -2.02 -3.93 -31.53
CA ASP A 85 -1.36 -5.09 -32.11
C ASP A 85 -2.39 -6.15 -32.56
N LEU A 86 -3.51 -6.31 -31.85
CA LEU A 86 -4.61 -7.14 -32.29
C LEU A 86 -5.27 -6.55 -33.54
N CYS A 87 -5.49 -5.25 -33.61
CA CYS A 87 -6.09 -4.59 -34.76
C CYS A 87 -5.24 -4.75 -36.05
N ARG A 88 -3.89 -4.67 -35.94
CA ARG A 88 -2.97 -4.83 -37.08
C ARG A 88 -3.05 -6.21 -37.77
N ARG A 89 -3.58 -7.21 -37.07
CA ARG A 89 -3.76 -8.56 -37.64
C ARG A 89 -4.97 -8.69 -38.55
N GLU A 90 -5.90 -7.74 -38.49
CA GLU A 90 -7.14 -7.74 -39.26
C GLU A 90 -7.35 -6.38 -39.94
N PRO A 91 -7.23 -6.26 -41.29
CA PRO A 91 -7.31 -4.98 -42.01
C PRO A 91 -8.55 -4.14 -41.70
N LYS A 92 -9.72 -4.78 -41.50
CA LYS A 92 -10.95 -4.08 -41.14
C LYS A 92 -10.93 -3.46 -39.76
N LEU A 93 -10.23 -4.10 -38.79
CA LEU A 93 -10.03 -3.54 -37.44
C LEU A 93 -8.97 -2.46 -37.47
N GLU A 94 -7.89 -2.67 -38.19
CA GLU A 94 -6.82 -1.68 -38.36
C GLU A 94 -7.36 -0.33 -38.84
N GLU A 95 -8.11 -0.36 -39.97
CA GLU A 95 -8.68 0.86 -40.55
C GLU A 95 -9.59 1.64 -39.57
N LYS A 96 -10.47 0.91 -38.86
CA LYS A 96 -11.52 1.57 -38.03
C LYS A 96 -11.14 1.80 -36.58
N CYS A 97 -10.30 0.98 -36.00
CA CYS A 97 -10.02 1.02 -34.56
C CYS A 97 -8.67 1.64 -34.23
N THR A 98 -7.62 1.39 -35.02
CA THR A 98 -6.27 1.89 -34.75
C THR A 98 -6.21 3.41 -34.57
N PRO A 99 -6.83 4.23 -35.43
CA PRO A 99 -6.76 5.71 -35.24
C PRO A 99 -7.41 6.17 -33.94
N VAL A 100 -8.43 5.46 -33.45
CA VAL A 100 -9.09 5.76 -32.19
C VAL A 100 -8.21 5.35 -31.01
N LEU A 101 -7.57 4.19 -31.07
CA LEU A 101 -6.64 3.71 -30.03
C LEU A 101 -5.40 4.60 -29.94
N GLU A 102 -4.81 4.99 -31.06
CA GLU A 102 -3.69 5.93 -31.12
C GLU A 102 -4.04 7.28 -30.47
N LYS A 103 -5.25 7.81 -30.74
CA LYS A 103 -5.74 9.01 -30.08
C LYS A 103 -5.89 8.84 -28.58
N ASN A 104 -6.37 7.67 -28.12
CA ASN A 104 -6.49 7.39 -26.69
C ASN A 104 -5.11 7.30 -26.03
N ARG A 105 -4.15 6.64 -26.68
CA ARG A 105 -2.76 6.57 -26.22
C ARG A 105 -2.08 7.94 -26.17
N ALA A 106 -2.29 8.76 -27.19
CA ALA A 106 -1.79 10.13 -27.19
C ALA A 106 -2.35 10.94 -26.00
N ALA A 107 -3.63 10.79 -25.67
CA ALA A 107 -4.24 11.42 -24.51
C ALA A 107 -3.64 10.90 -23.18
N ILE A 108 -3.34 9.60 -23.07
CA ILE A 108 -2.66 9.05 -21.87
C ILE A 108 -1.24 9.60 -21.74
N ARG A 109 -0.47 9.68 -22.83
CA ARG A 109 0.89 10.25 -22.83
C ARG A 109 0.88 11.72 -22.44
N ASP A 110 -0.14 12.46 -22.85
CA ASP A 110 -0.35 13.84 -22.44
C ASP A 110 -0.65 13.97 -20.94
N LEU A 111 -1.42 13.01 -20.37
CA LEU A 111 -1.59 12.92 -18.92
C LEU A 111 -0.28 12.56 -18.20
N LEU A 112 0.53 11.65 -18.73
CA LEU A 112 1.81 11.23 -18.15
C LEU A 112 2.84 12.36 -18.07
N ALA A 113 2.71 13.39 -18.93
CA ALA A 113 3.58 14.55 -18.89
C ALA A 113 3.39 15.43 -17.64
N GLU A 114 2.22 15.33 -16.98
CA GLU A 114 1.96 16.07 -15.74
C GLU A 114 2.54 15.34 -14.55
N THR A 115 3.37 16.04 -13.76
CA THR A 115 4.09 15.48 -12.62
C THR A 115 3.77 16.14 -11.29
N THR A 116 3.09 17.30 -11.30
CA THR A 116 2.63 18.00 -10.10
C THR A 116 1.22 17.59 -9.74
N TRP A 117 0.86 17.71 -8.47
CA TRP A 117 -0.49 17.39 -8.00
C TRP A 117 -1.56 18.24 -8.71
N ASP A 118 -1.35 19.55 -8.75
CA ASP A 118 -2.31 20.49 -9.36
C ASP A 118 -2.42 20.28 -10.87
N GLY A 119 -1.32 20.05 -11.58
CA GLY A 119 -1.35 19.68 -12.99
C GLY A 119 -2.14 18.40 -13.24
N CYS A 120 -2.00 17.40 -12.37
CA CYS A 120 -2.78 16.15 -12.45
C CYS A 120 -4.28 16.37 -12.12
N MET A 121 -4.60 17.30 -11.24
CA MET A 121 -5.99 17.68 -10.93
C MET A 121 -6.66 18.38 -12.10
N GLU A 122 -5.98 19.34 -12.71
CA GLU A 122 -6.52 20.17 -13.80
C GLU A 122 -6.62 19.39 -15.10
N LYS A 123 -5.62 18.57 -15.40
CA LYS A 123 -5.53 17.83 -16.66
C LYS A 123 -6.18 16.47 -16.55
N LYS A 124 -7.40 16.38 -17.01
CA LYS A 124 -8.22 15.16 -17.01
C LYS A 124 -8.84 14.91 -18.37
N ILE A 125 -9.07 13.65 -18.70
CA ILE A 125 -9.88 13.25 -19.85
C ILE A 125 -11.24 12.73 -19.40
N ALA A 126 -12.30 13.14 -20.08
CA ALA A 126 -13.67 12.79 -19.73
C ALA A 126 -14.05 11.39 -20.22
N SER A 127 -13.52 10.97 -21.35
CA SER A 127 -13.74 9.65 -21.95
C SER A 127 -12.75 9.37 -23.06
N PHE A 128 -12.59 8.12 -23.42
CA PHE A 128 -11.86 7.72 -24.64
C PHE A 128 -12.63 7.99 -25.93
N GLY A 129 -13.89 8.46 -25.85
CA GLY A 129 -14.76 8.68 -27.00
C GLY A 129 -15.34 7.39 -27.59
N ALA A 130 -16.08 7.55 -28.69
CA ALA A 130 -16.73 6.42 -29.34
C ALA A 130 -15.74 5.64 -30.24
N MET A 131 -15.80 4.31 -30.19
CA MET A 131 -15.14 3.40 -31.12
C MET A 131 -16.23 2.48 -31.74
N ARG A 132 -16.24 2.36 -33.06
CA ARG A 132 -17.23 1.57 -33.80
C ARG A 132 -16.54 0.46 -34.60
N PRO A 133 -16.14 -0.64 -33.95
CA PRO A 133 -15.49 -1.76 -34.62
C PRO A 133 -16.47 -2.46 -35.60
N PRO A 134 -15.95 -3.17 -36.63
CA PRO A 134 -16.75 -4.01 -37.47
C PRO A 134 -17.32 -5.19 -36.66
N LYS A 135 -18.53 -5.65 -36.99
CA LYS A 135 -19.20 -6.73 -36.22
C LYS A 135 -18.65 -8.12 -36.48
N ASP A 136 -18.02 -8.31 -37.62
CA ASP A 136 -17.56 -9.59 -38.17
C ASP A 136 -16.07 -9.86 -37.99
N ALA A 137 -15.37 -9.02 -37.20
CA ALA A 137 -13.96 -9.23 -36.90
C ALA A 137 -13.76 -10.11 -35.67
N GLU A 138 -12.79 -11.01 -35.69
CA GLU A 138 -12.58 -12.04 -34.66
C GLU A 138 -12.10 -11.45 -33.35
N ALA A 139 -11.18 -10.48 -33.39
CA ALA A 139 -10.58 -9.88 -32.20
C ALA A 139 -11.39 -8.73 -31.56
N VAL A 140 -12.59 -8.39 -32.08
CA VAL A 140 -13.40 -7.23 -31.61
C VAL A 140 -13.62 -7.21 -30.12
N GLU A 141 -14.01 -8.33 -29.53
CA GLU A 141 -14.35 -8.39 -28.11
C GLU A 141 -13.11 -8.23 -27.22
N GLN A 142 -11.96 -8.75 -27.65
CA GLN A 142 -10.69 -8.56 -26.93
C GLN A 142 -10.23 -7.10 -26.98
N VAL A 143 -10.31 -6.46 -28.16
CA VAL A 143 -9.98 -5.03 -28.31
C VAL A 143 -10.87 -4.15 -27.44
N LYS A 144 -12.19 -4.43 -27.41
CA LYS A 144 -13.13 -3.70 -26.54
C LYS A 144 -12.82 -3.91 -25.08
N ALA A 145 -12.50 -5.14 -24.65
CA ALA A 145 -12.19 -5.47 -23.27
C ALA A 145 -10.94 -4.71 -22.78
N LEU A 146 -9.84 -4.79 -23.52
CA LEU A 146 -8.60 -4.07 -23.20
C LEU A 146 -8.83 -2.57 -23.14
N ARG A 147 -9.54 -2.00 -24.10
CA ARG A 147 -9.84 -0.57 -24.11
C ARG A 147 -10.73 -0.14 -22.94
N LYS A 148 -11.71 -0.96 -22.55
CA LYS A 148 -12.58 -0.72 -21.41
C LYS A 148 -11.78 -0.76 -20.12
N GLU A 149 -10.96 -1.77 -19.93
CA GLU A 149 -10.12 -1.92 -18.74
C GLU A 149 -9.14 -0.75 -18.61
N ALA A 150 -8.46 -0.38 -19.67
CA ALA A 150 -7.60 0.81 -19.71
C ALA A 150 -8.37 2.09 -19.32
N TRP A 151 -9.61 2.25 -19.79
CA TRP A 151 -10.44 3.40 -19.41
C TRP A 151 -10.82 3.39 -17.93
N GLU A 152 -11.23 2.25 -17.36
CA GLU A 152 -11.57 2.17 -15.93
C GLU A 152 -10.35 2.53 -15.07
N MET A 153 -9.14 2.06 -15.41
CA MET A 153 -7.91 2.44 -14.71
C MET A 153 -7.67 3.95 -14.75
N VAL A 154 -7.77 4.57 -15.93
CA VAL A 154 -7.60 6.02 -16.08
C VAL A 154 -8.66 6.79 -15.28
N LYS A 155 -9.91 6.38 -15.37
CA LYS A 155 -11.03 7.00 -14.68
C LYS A 155 -10.87 6.94 -13.16
N ASP A 156 -10.49 5.79 -12.64
CA ASP A 156 -10.39 5.59 -11.21
C ASP A 156 -9.21 6.37 -10.61
N ILE A 157 -8.06 6.36 -11.28
CA ILE A 157 -6.90 7.11 -10.77
C ILE A 157 -7.09 8.63 -10.86
N GLN A 158 -7.82 9.15 -11.85
CA GLN A 158 -8.13 10.57 -11.95
C GLN A 158 -9.00 11.08 -10.80
N ARG A 159 -9.80 10.21 -10.16
CA ARG A 159 -10.63 10.57 -9.00
C ARG A 159 -9.83 10.91 -7.76
N CYS A 160 -8.62 10.37 -7.64
CA CYS A 160 -7.75 10.65 -6.51
C CYS A 160 -7.29 12.12 -6.46
N PHE A 161 -7.26 12.80 -7.59
CA PHE A 161 -6.87 14.22 -7.72
C PHE A 161 -8.13 15.11 -7.76
N TYR A 162 -8.80 15.23 -6.60
CA TYR A 162 -10.11 15.87 -6.48
C TYR A 162 -10.06 17.32 -5.99
N ALA A 163 -8.96 17.76 -5.38
CA ALA A 163 -8.80 19.08 -4.77
C ALA A 163 -7.38 19.63 -5.02
N PRO A 164 -7.20 20.97 -4.98
CA PRO A 164 -5.88 21.58 -5.10
C PRO A 164 -4.92 21.09 -4.02
N SER A 165 -3.61 21.08 -4.33
CA SER A 165 -2.51 20.68 -3.46
C SER A 165 -2.63 21.28 -2.05
N ARG A 166 -2.85 22.60 -1.97
CA ARG A 166 -2.98 23.31 -0.70
C ARG A 166 -4.16 22.84 0.14
N GLN A 167 -5.31 22.56 -0.49
CA GLN A 167 -6.46 22.03 0.22
C GLN A 167 -6.17 20.64 0.80
N VAL A 168 -5.52 19.77 0.03
CA VAL A 168 -5.14 18.43 0.48
C VAL A 168 -4.21 18.51 1.69
N THR A 169 -3.19 19.37 1.66
CA THR A 169 -2.26 19.52 2.80
C THR A 169 -2.94 20.13 4.02
N ASP A 170 -3.88 21.06 3.84
CA ASP A 170 -4.67 21.62 4.94
C ASP A 170 -5.61 20.57 5.55
N ASP A 171 -6.23 19.72 4.74
CA ASP A 171 -7.08 18.63 5.21
C ASP A 171 -6.25 17.59 5.98
N LEU A 172 -5.04 17.25 5.51
CA LEU A 172 -4.11 16.41 6.26
C LEU A 172 -3.78 17.01 7.63
N ARG A 173 -3.45 18.29 7.72
CA ARG A 173 -3.18 18.98 9.01
C ARG A 173 -4.37 18.91 9.96
N ARG A 174 -5.59 19.08 9.45
CA ARG A 174 -6.83 18.98 10.25
C ARG A 174 -7.09 17.61 10.82
N THR A 175 -6.56 16.54 10.21
CA THR A 175 -6.70 15.17 10.74
C THR A 175 -5.72 14.84 11.86
N VAL A 176 -4.68 15.64 12.09
CA VAL A 176 -3.62 15.38 13.09
C VAL A 176 -4.17 15.14 14.51
N PRO A 177 -5.10 15.94 15.05
CA PRO A 177 -5.65 15.70 16.39
C PRO A 177 -6.35 14.34 16.49
N ALA A 178 -7.12 13.96 15.45
CA ALA A 178 -7.78 12.67 15.40
C ALA A 178 -6.79 11.50 15.37
N LEU A 179 -5.72 11.61 14.58
CA LEU A 179 -4.64 10.64 14.56
C LEU A 179 -3.94 10.52 15.92
N ARG A 180 -3.63 11.63 16.59
CA ARG A 180 -3.06 11.61 17.94
C ARG A 180 -3.98 10.89 18.93
N GLY A 181 -5.28 11.14 18.86
CA GLY A 181 -6.27 10.45 19.66
C GLY A 181 -6.28 8.94 19.43
N LEU A 182 -6.28 8.51 18.16
CA LEU A 182 -6.21 7.09 17.80
C LEU A 182 -4.93 6.42 18.30
N LEU A 183 -3.76 7.01 18.05
CA LEU A 183 -2.49 6.45 18.49
C LEU A 183 -2.35 6.40 20.02
N ALA A 184 -2.91 7.39 20.73
CA ALA A 184 -2.99 7.37 22.20
C ALA A 184 -3.92 6.24 22.70
N LEU A 185 -5.05 6.00 22.02
CA LEU A 185 -5.95 4.88 22.31
C LEU A 185 -5.24 3.54 22.10
N LEU A 186 -4.56 3.35 20.96
CA LEU A 186 -3.82 2.12 20.68
C LEU A 186 -2.75 1.84 21.74
N LYS A 187 -2.02 2.86 22.15
CA LYS A 187 -1.02 2.72 23.22
C LYS A 187 -1.65 2.31 24.56
N ALA A 188 -2.72 2.97 24.95
CA ALA A 188 -3.42 2.65 26.20
C ALA A 188 -4.04 1.25 26.17
N PHE A 189 -4.54 0.82 25.01
CA PHE A 189 -5.04 -0.52 24.77
C PHE A 189 -3.92 -1.56 24.90
N ASP A 190 -2.78 -1.36 24.22
CA ASP A 190 -1.63 -2.27 24.28
C ASP A 190 -1.11 -2.46 25.71
N GLU A 191 -1.00 -1.37 26.47
CA GLU A 191 -0.58 -1.40 27.88
C GLU A 191 -1.55 -2.26 28.72
N ARG A 192 -2.85 -2.01 28.62
CA ARG A 192 -3.88 -2.75 29.38
C ARG A 192 -4.00 -4.19 28.95
N PHE A 193 -3.97 -4.44 27.65
CA PHE A 193 -4.06 -5.81 27.09
C PHE A 193 -2.85 -6.64 27.49
N THR A 194 -1.64 -6.05 27.43
CA THR A 194 -0.42 -6.70 27.89
C THR A 194 -0.47 -7.02 29.40
N GLN A 195 -0.97 -6.08 30.22
CA GLN A 195 -1.14 -6.30 31.67
C GLN A 195 -2.12 -7.45 31.93
N GLU A 196 -3.24 -7.48 31.25
CA GLU A 196 -4.25 -8.53 31.42
C GLU A 196 -3.75 -9.90 30.95
N LYS A 197 -3.03 -9.98 29.84
CA LYS A 197 -2.34 -11.23 29.41
C LYS A 197 -1.36 -11.72 30.47
N ARG A 198 -0.52 -10.82 31.01
CA ARG A 198 0.43 -11.18 32.10
C ARG A 198 -0.29 -11.68 33.35
N ARG A 199 -1.38 -11.02 33.77
CA ARG A 199 -2.21 -11.46 34.91
C ARG A 199 -2.78 -12.86 34.73
N ARG A 200 -3.12 -13.23 33.47
CA ARG A 200 -3.64 -14.55 33.10
C ARG A 200 -2.56 -15.55 32.73
N HIS A 201 -1.28 -15.18 32.74
CA HIS A 201 -0.17 -16.01 32.25
C HIS A 201 -0.34 -16.48 30.80
N LEU A 202 -0.85 -15.60 29.94
CA LEU A 202 -1.09 -15.87 28.52
C LEU A 202 -0.14 -15.03 27.64
N LEU A 203 0.22 -15.63 26.51
CA LEU A 203 0.91 -14.95 25.40
C LEU A 203 0.14 -15.26 24.11
N ASP A 204 0.01 -14.26 23.24
CA ASP A 204 -0.42 -14.47 21.87
C ASP A 204 0.78 -14.63 20.92
N PHE A 205 0.51 -14.95 19.65
CA PHE A 205 1.56 -15.14 18.65
C PHE A 205 2.43 -13.89 18.45
N SER A 206 1.83 -12.70 18.45
CA SER A 206 2.58 -11.45 18.33
C SER A 206 3.51 -11.21 19.53
N ASP A 207 3.10 -11.62 20.75
CA ASP A 207 4.00 -11.55 21.91
C ASP A 207 5.22 -12.46 21.74
N LEU A 208 5.04 -13.66 21.17
CA LEU A 208 6.14 -14.60 20.90
C LEU A 208 7.11 -14.01 19.87
N GLU A 209 6.58 -13.45 18.77
CA GLU A 209 7.37 -12.77 17.74
C GLU A 209 8.18 -11.60 18.33
N HIS A 210 7.55 -10.72 19.13
CA HIS A 210 8.24 -9.64 19.80
C HIS A 210 9.23 -10.09 20.87
N CYS A 211 8.99 -11.23 21.54
CA CYS A 211 9.98 -11.85 22.41
C CYS A 211 11.21 -12.29 21.62
N MET A 212 11.01 -12.90 20.45
CA MET A 212 12.10 -13.30 19.56
C MET A 212 12.90 -12.08 19.07
N ILE A 213 12.24 -11.00 18.64
CA ILE A 213 12.93 -9.76 18.26
C ILE A 213 13.81 -9.26 19.39
N ARG A 214 13.30 -9.16 20.62
CA ARG A 214 14.07 -8.69 21.79
C ARG A 214 15.24 -9.60 22.15
N LEU A 215 15.10 -10.90 21.92
CA LEU A 215 16.16 -11.89 22.16
C LEU A 215 17.24 -11.84 21.08
N LEU A 216 16.85 -11.71 19.83
CA LEU A 216 17.71 -11.94 18.68
C LEU A 216 18.33 -10.65 18.12
N THR A 217 17.72 -9.48 18.35
CA THR A 217 18.20 -8.22 17.81
C THR A 217 18.55 -7.20 18.90
N LYS A 218 19.59 -6.42 18.67
CA LYS A 218 19.96 -5.30 19.55
C LYS A 218 19.01 -4.13 19.28
N LYS A 219 18.45 -3.57 20.36
CA LYS A 219 17.45 -2.51 20.29
C LYS A 219 17.93 -1.27 19.50
N ASP A 220 19.17 -0.88 19.65
CA ASP A 220 19.69 0.37 19.10
C ASP A 220 20.11 0.28 17.64
N THR A 221 20.54 -0.90 17.20
CA THR A 221 21.13 -1.11 15.87
C THR A 221 20.40 -2.13 14.99
N GLY A 222 19.44 -2.90 15.56
CA GLY A 222 18.83 -4.04 14.88
C GLY A 222 19.80 -5.22 14.63
N ALA A 223 21.09 -5.08 14.98
CA ALA A 223 22.09 -6.08 14.70
C ALA A 223 21.86 -7.36 15.55
N PRO A 224 22.26 -8.56 15.03
CA PRO A 224 22.11 -9.80 15.75
C PRO A 224 22.82 -9.81 17.10
N THR A 225 22.16 -10.35 18.14
CA THR A 225 22.73 -10.56 19.48
C THR A 225 23.69 -11.73 19.51
N ALA A 226 24.33 -11.99 20.66
CA ALA A 226 25.12 -13.20 20.86
C ALA A 226 24.26 -14.49 20.75
N ALA A 227 23.03 -14.43 21.24
CA ALA A 227 22.07 -15.56 21.13
C ALA A 227 21.72 -15.84 19.66
N ALA A 228 21.45 -14.79 18.87
CA ALA A 228 21.19 -14.93 17.44
C ALA A 228 22.38 -15.56 16.69
N ARG A 229 23.59 -15.08 16.96
CA ARG A 229 24.81 -15.63 16.35
C ARG A 229 25.05 -17.10 16.72
N SER A 230 24.77 -17.49 17.97
CA SER A 230 24.86 -18.88 18.40
C SER A 230 23.86 -19.76 17.65
N LEU A 231 22.60 -19.31 17.51
CA LEU A 231 21.58 -20.02 16.73
C LEU A 231 21.97 -20.15 15.27
N ALA A 232 22.50 -19.06 14.65
CA ALA A 232 22.93 -19.07 13.26
C ALA A 232 24.02 -20.11 12.97
N GLN A 233 24.84 -20.47 13.96
CA GLN A 233 25.85 -21.54 13.82
C GLN A 233 25.23 -22.94 13.93
N THR A 234 24.09 -23.05 14.63
CA THR A 234 23.39 -24.33 14.82
C THR A 234 22.74 -24.81 13.53
N TYR A 235 22.16 -23.89 12.76
CA TYR A 235 21.45 -24.23 11.53
C TYR A 235 22.40 -24.26 10.34
N ARG A 236 22.49 -25.40 9.65
CA ARG A 236 23.24 -25.54 8.41
C ARG A 236 22.54 -24.81 7.27
N GLU A 237 21.24 -25.01 7.16
CA GLU A 237 20.33 -24.43 6.18
C GLU A 237 19.01 -24.07 6.87
N ILE A 238 18.38 -23.00 6.42
CA ILE A 238 17.08 -22.52 6.87
C ILE A 238 16.21 -22.46 5.63
N LEU A 239 15.15 -23.26 5.61
CA LEU A 239 14.22 -23.36 4.49
C LEU A 239 12.91 -22.73 4.92
N ILE A 240 12.41 -21.77 4.14
CA ILE A 240 11.17 -21.05 4.40
C ILE A 240 10.27 -21.27 3.21
N ASP A 241 9.13 -21.89 3.45
CA ASP A 241 8.07 -22.08 2.47
C ASP A 241 7.00 -21.01 2.62
N GLU A 242 6.21 -20.78 1.57
CA GLU A 242 5.14 -19.78 1.52
C GLU A 242 5.64 -18.38 1.96
N TYR A 243 6.82 -18.00 1.49
CA TYR A 243 7.49 -16.77 1.96
C TYR A 243 6.67 -15.50 1.70
N GLN A 244 5.79 -15.49 0.68
CA GLN A 244 4.87 -14.39 0.40
C GLN A 244 3.88 -14.10 1.54
N ASP A 245 3.73 -15.01 2.49
CA ASP A 245 2.86 -14.84 3.66
C ASP A 245 3.60 -14.36 4.92
N SER A 246 4.90 -14.08 4.77
CA SER A 246 5.75 -13.57 5.85
C SER A 246 5.53 -12.06 6.08
N ASN A 247 5.70 -11.63 7.32
CA ASN A 247 5.68 -10.22 7.71
C ASN A 247 7.09 -9.70 8.09
N ALA A 248 7.23 -8.38 8.27
CA ALA A 248 8.51 -7.73 8.59
C ALA A 248 9.17 -8.25 9.89
N ILE A 249 8.38 -8.70 10.87
CA ILE A 249 8.92 -9.27 12.12
C ILE A 249 9.55 -10.64 11.83
N GLN A 250 8.83 -11.49 11.10
CA GLN A 250 9.31 -12.83 10.74
C GLN A 250 10.56 -12.75 9.88
N GLU A 251 10.57 -11.84 8.88
CA GLU A 251 11.77 -11.57 8.08
C GLU A 251 12.94 -11.16 8.96
N THR A 252 12.74 -10.24 9.90
CA THR A 252 13.78 -9.82 10.84
C THR A 252 14.31 -10.97 11.67
N ILE A 253 13.43 -11.89 12.11
CA ILE A 253 13.80 -13.09 12.84
C ILE A 253 14.64 -14.04 11.96
N PHE A 254 14.20 -14.30 10.72
CA PHE A 254 14.91 -15.16 9.78
C PHE A 254 16.32 -14.62 9.49
N GLN A 255 16.43 -13.33 9.22
CA GLN A 255 17.73 -12.71 9.01
C GLN A 255 18.63 -12.79 10.25
N ALA A 256 18.07 -12.55 11.45
CA ALA A 256 18.84 -12.59 12.70
C ALA A 256 19.42 -13.97 13.03
N VAL A 257 18.71 -15.05 12.68
CA VAL A 257 19.18 -16.44 12.92
C VAL A 257 19.93 -17.05 11.73
N SER A 258 20.11 -16.31 10.66
CA SER A 258 20.86 -16.72 9.49
C SER A 258 22.35 -16.32 9.58
N ARG A 259 23.17 -16.82 8.67
CA ARG A 259 24.58 -16.45 8.50
C ARG A 259 24.70 -15.26 7.52
N GLY A 260 23.99 -14.16 7.79
CA GLY A 260 23.90 -13.03 6.89
C GLY A 260 23.18 -13.38 5.57
N GLY A 261 22.11 -14.15 5.67
CA GLY A 261 21.29 -14.58 4.53
C GLY A 261 21.84 -15.74 3.69
N ARG A 262 23.12 -16.13 3.89
CA ARG A 262 23.80 -17.11 3.03
C ARG A 262 23.31 -18.55 3.16
N ASN A 263 22.59 -18.87 4.21
CA ASN A 263 22.01 -20.19 4.45
C ASN A 263 20.48 -20.13 4.52
N LEU A 264 19.87 -19.07 3.96
CA LEU A 264 18.42 -18.96 3.77
C LEU A 264 18.05 -19.44 2.37
N PHE A 265 17.05 -20.29 2.28
CA PHE A 265 16.38 -20.65 1.04
C PHE A 265 14.89 -20.39 1.22
N MET A 266 14.34 -19.52 0.38
CA MET A 266 12.97 -19.04 0.47
C MET A 266 12.23 -19.41 -0.81
N VAL A 267 11.02 -19.95 -0.64
CA VAL A 267 10.13 -20.32 -1.73
C VAL A 267 8.79 -19.63 -1.50
N GLY A 268 8.25 -19.05 -2.56
CA GLY A 268 6.97 -18.38 -2.51
C GLY A 268 6.47 -17.97 -3.90
N ASP A 269 5.20 -17.64 -3.99
CA ASP A 269 4.57 -17.07 -5.17
C ASP A 269 3.72 -15.85 -4.76
N VAL A 270 4.19 -14.66 -5.09
CA VAL A 270 3.51 -13.38 -4.78
C VAL A 270 2.05 -13.38 -5.23
N LYS A 271 1.71 -14.08 -6.32
CA LYS A 271 0.35 -14.18 -6.84
C LYS A 271 -0.58 -15.02 -5.95
N GLN A 272 -0.01 -15.88 -5.10
CA GLN A 272 -0.75 -16.73 -4.17
C GLN A 272 -0.88 -16.11 -2.78
N SER A 273 -0.33 -14.91 -2.53
CA SER A 273 -0.49 -14.22 -1.25
C SER A 273 -1.95 -13.88 -0.99
N ILE A 274 -2.58 -14.62 -0.08
CA ILE A 274 -3.97 -14.43 0.37
C ILE A 274 -4.05 -13.92 1.81
N TYR A 275 -2.92 -13.88 2.52
CA TYR A 275 -2.83 -13.51 3.94
C TYR A 275 -2.53 -12.02 4.17
N ARG A 276 -2.88 -11.16 3.22
CA ARG A 276 -2.78 -9.69 3.35
C ARG A 276 -3.50 -9.17 4.60
N PHE A 277 -4.58 -9.84 5.01
CA PHE A 277 -5.29 -9.54 6.25
C PHE A 277 -4.48 -9.85 7.53
N ARG A 278 -3.41 -10.68 7.44
CA ARG A 278 -2.41 -10.91 8.50
C ARG A 278 -1.18 -10.02 8.35
N LEU A 279 -1.26 -9.01 7.47
CA LEU A 279 -0.19 -8.09 7.15
C LEU A 279 1.05 -8.78 6.58
N ALA A 280 0.84 -9.90 5.88
CA ALA A 280 1.84 -10.41 4.96
C ALA A 280 2.21 -9.31 3.97
N ASP A 281 3.48 -9.10 3.77
CA ASP A 281 4.02 -8.09 2.86
C ASP A 281 4.71 -8.79 1.69
N PRO A 282 4.00 -9.00 0.58
CA PRO A 282 4.58 -9.65 -0.60
C PRO A 282 5.70 -8.83 -1.26
N GLU A 283 5.88 -7.56 -0.89
CA GLU A 283 7.00 -6.73 -1.38
C GLU A 283 8.33 -7.05 -0.68
N ILE A 284 8.31 -7.85 0.39
CA ILE A 284 9.52 -8.36 1.07
C ILE A 284 10.23 -9.43 0.19
N PHE A 285 9.50 -10.10 -0.70
CA PHE A 285 10.01 -11.11 -1.62
C PHE A 285 10.76 -10.45 -2.78
#